data_cafc3ae4aa8a6cb47d69c23cd4c2280c
#
_entry.id   cafc3ae4aa8a6cb47d69c23cd4c2280c
#
_cell.length_a   1.000
_cell.length_b   1.000
_cell.length_c   1.000
_cell.angle_alpha   90.00
_cell.angle_beta   90.00
_cell.angle_gamma   90.00
#
_symmetry.space_group_name_H-M   'P 1'
#
loop_
_entity.id
_entity.type
_entity.pdbx_description
1 polymer ?
#
loop_
_entity_poly.entity_id
_entity_poly.type
_entity_poly.pdbx_seq_one_letter_code
_entity_poly.pdbx_strand_id
1 'polypeptide(L)'
;MNSKVKTIIFYITLFLFITVVSFQANSVDFDLFARLLQGKAFWQLGNILQHDIFSYTPIHTWYDHEWGSSVVFYWVFERFGEIGFLCMKAIMLFFIFFFVIETIKIRGVKYSTPYNFLVYFFAYHSASTAGFSNTIRCTLFTYLFFVIWLYLLERVRIKQEYYWLATFIPMMLFWSNIHGGCAAGLGLVILYAIGEALNKKPFKYYLFTILGCSLITFVNPYGWEYVKFLLMATTMPRILIAEWQPTFSDFNSGSYMFFKIYFIMTMLLIFIRFIMKLKTIKNIDYTKVLVMLVMTYLSLKYTRHQPFFVICSLVFLYADFYKLLGLFFSKIIKSEKIRQNIDDIKSIFLFLFVAIATIGWFSLNKPQIVIQHYEYPVKAIEFLKLNNIKGNILVDFQEGSYTAYKLYPNNLIAMDGRYEEVYPDYMLPLFNNFFMQAGEKPNLLLEKFRPDIIVVRKRFDKAKDYLNQDKSYKKVYKDNHYSLYLDKSLLKKDYKQPTEDYNYYNQTMFDTKLKFMKIKKYKS
;
A
#
# COMPACT_ATOMS: atom_id res chain seq x y z
N MET A 1 -31.35 18.93 -15.70
CA MET A 1 -30.64 17.69 -16.14
C MET A 1 -31.27 16.47 -15.49
N ASN A 2 -31.45 15.35 -16.23
CA ASN A 2 -32.03 14.10 -15.69
C ASN A 2 -31.13 13.52 -14.60
N SER A 3 -31.72 12.92 -13.55
CA SER A 3 -30.98 12.32 -12.41
C SER A 3 -29.98 11.23 -12.85
N LYS A 4 -30.34 10.41 -13.86
CA LYS A 4 -29.41 9.40 -14.42
C LYS A 4 -28.19 10.04 -15.08
N VAL A 5 -28.39 11.11 -15.84
CA VAL A 5 -27.29 11.83 -16.52
C VAL A 5 -26.34 12.47 -15.49
N LYS A 6 -26.88 13.06 -14.42
CA LYS A 6 -26.06 13.59 -13.30
C LYS A 6 -25.18 12.50 -12.68
N THR A 7 -25.76 11.34 -12.44
CA THR A 7 -25.05 10.20 -11.86
C THR A 7 -23.90 9.72 -12.77
N ILE A 8 -24.17 9.60 -14.07
CA ILE A 8 -23.17 9.17 -15.07
C ILE A 8 -22.01 10.20 -15.10
N ILE A 9 -22.34 11.50 -15.24
CA ILE A 9 -21.34 12.58 -15.24
C ILE A 9 -20.48 12.52 -13.97
N PHE A 10 -21.10 12.32 -12.81
CA PHE A 10 -20.39 12.23 -11.54
C PHE A 10 -19.39 11.06 -11.51
N TYR A 11 -19.79 9.86 -11.94
CA TYR A 11 -18.89 8.70 -11.97
C TYR A 11 -17.77 8.84 -13.00
N ILE A 12 -18.05 9.44 -14.17
CA ILE A 12 -17.01 9.72 -15.17
C ILE A 12 -16.02 10.75 -14.59
N THR A 13 -16.50 11.81 -13.95
CA THR A 13 -15.65 12.82 -13.31
C THR A 13 -14.75 12.18 -12.24
N LEU A 14 -15.32 11.33 -11.40
CA LEU A 14 -14.58 10.60 -10.37
C LEU A 14 -13.54 9.67 -10.99
N PHE A 15 -13.90 8.93 -12.04
CA PHE A 15 -12.97 8.04 -12.74
C PHE A 15 -11.80 8.80 -13.35
N LEU A 16 -12.06 9.91 -14.04
CA LEU A 16 -11.02 10.76 -14.62
C LEU A 16 -10.09 11.33 -13.55
N PHE A 17 -10.65 11.85 -12.48
CA PHE A 17 -9.86 12.34 -11.34
C PHE A 17 -8.95 11.25 -10.76
N ILE A 18 -9.52 10.07 -10.44
CA ILE A 18 -8.75 8.95 -9.87
C ILE A 18 -7.68 8.47 -10.85
N THR A 19 -7.95 8.47 -12.15
CA THR A 19 -6.97 8.12 -13.17
C THR A 19 -5.77 9.06 -13.11
N VAL A 20 -6.00 10.38 -13.14
CA VAL A 20 -4.91 11.37 -13.09
C VAL A 20 -4.07 11.21 -11.83
N VAL A 21 -4.71 11.19 -10.66
CA VAL A 21 -3.96 11.10 -9.38
C VAL A 21 -3.24 9.75 -9.21
N SER A 22 -3.77 8.67 -9.80
CA SER A 22 -3.12 7.36 -9.81
C SER A 22 -1.87 7.36 -10.67
N PHE A 23 -1.92 8.03 -11.81
CA PHE A 23 -0.80 8.13 -12.74
C PHE A 23 0.26 9.12 -12.28
N GLN A 24 -0.12 10.15 -11.52
CA GLN A 24 0.83 11.07 -10.88
C GLN A 24 1.61 10.40 -9.75
N ALA A 25 0.98 9.52 -8.99
CA ALA A 25 1.60 8.78 -7.90
C ALA A 25 2.28 7.51 -8.44
N ASN A 26 3.40 7.67 -9.12
CA ASN A 26 4.06 6.67 -9.95
C ASN A 26 5.46 6.26 -9.45
N SER A 27 5.90 6.67 -8.27
CA SER A 27 7.15 6.19 -7.68
C SER A 27 7.06 4.69 -7.39
N VAL A 28 8.10 3.95 -7.71
CA VAL A 28 8.17 2.53 -7.39
C VAL A 28 8.20 2.33 -5.88
N ASP A 29 7.50 1.31 -5.40
CA ASP A 29 7.54 0.88 -4.00
C ASP A 29 8.68 -0.12 -3.77
N PHE A 30 9.32 -0.07 -2.60
CA PHE A 30 10.44 -0.97 -2.28
C PHE A 30 10.06 -2.44 -2.31
N ASP A 31 8.82 -2.79 -1.95
CA ASP A 31 8.34 -4.17 -1.90
C ASP A 31 7.96 -4.72 -3.28
N LEU A 32 7.73 -3.84 -4.27
CA LEU A 32 7.25 -4.26 -5.59
C LEU A 32 8.21 -5.23 -6.29
N PHE A 33 9.52 -5.03 -6.14
CA PHE A 33 10.50 -5.91 -6.78
C PHE A 33 10.53 -7.31 -6.16
N ALA A 34 10.30 -7.44 -4.85
CA ALA A 34 10.14 -8.73 -4.20
C ALA A 34 8.91 -9.48 -4.77
N ARG A 35 7.78 -8.76 -4.90
CA ARG A 35 6.56 -9.33 -5.49
C ARG A 35 6.77 -9.79 -6.94
N LEU A 36 7.50 -9.01 -7.74
CA LEU A 36 7.82 -9.39 -9.12
C LEU A 36 8.76 -10.61 -9.20
N LEU A 37 9.75 -10.71 -8.31
CA LEU A 37 10.62 -11.89 -8.23
C LEU A 37 9.83 -13.16 -7.94
N GLN A 38 8.97 -13.11 -6.93
CA GLN A 38 8.13 -14.24 -6.55
C GLN A 38 7.13 -14.63 -7.62
N GLY A 39 6.41 -13.65 -8.17
CA GLY A 39 5.46 -13.88 -9.25
C GLY A 39 6.14 -14.53 -10.44
N LYS A 40 7.35 -14.08 -10.78
CA LYS A 40 8.15 -14.72 -11.84
C LYS A 40 8.53 -16.15 -11.49
N ALA A 41 9.01 -16.39 -10.28
CA ALA A 41 9.36 -17.73 -9.84
C ALA A 41 8.16 -18.67 -9.96
N PHE A 42 6.96 -18.24 -9.50
CA PHE A 42 5.72 -18.98 -9.64
C PHE A 42 5.41 -19.35 -11.10
N TRP A 43 5.43 -18.38 -12.02
CA TRP A 43 5.14 -18.62 -13.43
C TRP A 43 6.17 -19.47 -14.16
N GLN A 44 7.41 -19.50 -13.68
CA GLN A 44 8.47 -20.32 -14.29
C GLN A 44 8.60 -21.72 -13.69
N LEU A 45 8.33 -21.86 -12.38
CA LEU A 45 8.51 -23.13 -11.66
C LEU A 45 7.19 -23.91 -11.51
N GLY A 46 6.04 -23.23 -11.66
CA GLY A 46 4.72 -23.82 -11.48
C GLY A 46 4.33 -24.08 -10.00
N ASN A 47 5.13 -23.56 -9.05
CA ASN A 47 4.89 -23.71 -7.62
C ASN A 47 5.28 -22.45 -6.84
N ILE A 48 4.78 -22.32 -5.63
CA ILE A 48 5.11 -21.24 -4.72
C ILE A 48 6.41 -21.59 -3.99
N LEU A 49 7.31 -20.62 -3.86
CA LEU A 49 8.53 -20.79 -3.09
C LEU A 49 8.20 -20.88 -1.61
N GLN A 50 8.70 -21.92 -0.96
CA GLN A 50 8.64 -22.12 0.49
C GLN A 50 9.96 -21.77 1.19
N HIS A 51 11.02 -21.56 0.40
CA HIS A 51 12.34 -21.13 0.85
C HIS A 51 12.84 -20.00 -0.03
N ASP A 52 13.52 -19.04 0.55
CA ASP A 52 14.16 -17.99 -0.21
C ASP A 52 15.37 -18.53 -0.96
N ILE A 53 15.49 -18.13 -2.23
CA ILE A 53 16.60 -18.50 -3.12
C ILE A 53 17.45 -17.29 -3.53
N PHE A 54 17.12 -16.11 -3.03
CA PHE A 54 17.73 -14.83 -3.43
C PHE A 54 18.80 -14.37 -2.45
N SER A 55 18.82 -14.94 -1.22
CA SER A 55 19.70 -14.54 -0.14
C SER A 55 20.80 -15.56 0.15
N TYR A 56 21.96 -15.07 0.61
CA TYR A 56 23.07 -15.91 1.08
C TYR A 56 23.20 -15.97 2.60
N THR A 57 22.44 -15.16 3.32
CA THR A 57 22.40 -15.14 4.79
C THR A 57 21.39 -16.14 5.33
N PRO A 58 21.41 -16.44 6.65
CA PRO A 58 20.44 -17.35 7.25
C PRO A 58 18.99 -16.91 7.02
N ILE A 59 18.16 -17.88 6.67
CA ILE A 59 16.74 -17.70 6.38
C ILE A 59 15.90 -18.71 7.17
N HIS A 60 14.64 -18.34 7.41
CA HIS A 60 13.60 -19.25 7.90
C HIS A 60 12.81 -19.88 6.76
N THR A 61 11.92 -20.80 7.08
CA THR A 61 10.86 -21.22 6.15
C THR A 61 9.98 -20.01 5.84
N TRP A 62 9.76 -19.77 4.56
CA TRP A 62 9.09 -18.60 4.09
C TRP A 62 7.59 -18.80 3.92
N TYR A 63 6.80 -18.06 4.70
CA TYR A 63 5.35 -18.03 4.62
C TYR A 63 4.89 -16.74 3.95
N ASP A 64 4.91 -16.72 2.61
CA ASP A 64 4.51 -15.54 1.87
C ASP A 64 3.00 -15.26 1.97
N HIS A 65 2.64 -14.32 2.80
CA HIS A 65 1.26 -13.89 3.00
C HIS A 65 0.70 -13.01 1.86
N GLU A 66 1.50 -12.79 0.80
CA GLU A 66 1.18 -11.95 -0.37
C GLU A 66 1.43 -12.69 -1.70
N TRP A 67 1.59 -14.01 -1.68
CA TRP A 67 1.95 -14.80 -2.86
C TRP A 67 1.01 -14.60 -4.04
N GLY A 68 -0.31 -14.53 -3.81
CA GLY A 68 -1.31 -14.30 -4.86
C GLY A 68 -1.19 -12.92 -5.50
N SER A 69 -0.86 -11.88 -4.71
CA SER A 69 -0.52 -10.56 -5.25
C SER A 69 0.70 -10.62 -6.16
N SER A 70 1.74 -11.37 -5.77
CA SER A 70 2.96 -11.54 -6.57
C SER A 70 2.66 -12.17 -7.93
N VAL A 71 1.81 -13.21 -7.95
CA VAL A 71 1.37 -13.89 -9.19
C VAL A 71 0.63 -12.93 -10.11
N VAL A 72 -0.32 -12.16 -9.58
CA VAL A 72 -1.10 -11.17 -10.33
C VAL A 72 -0.21 -10.03 -10.84
N PHE A 73 0.66 -9.49 -9.99
CA PHE A 73 1.54 -8.38 -10.34
C PHE A 73 2.50 -8.77 -11.47
N TYR A 74 3.15 -9.92 -11.37
CA TYR A 74 4.04 -10.36 -12.43
C TYR A 74 3.28 -10.59 -13.75
N TRP A 75 2.09 -11.19 -13.71
CA TRP A 75 1.26 -11.39 -14.89
C TRP A 75 0.84 -10.09 -15.58
N VAL A 76 0.45 -9.08 -14.79
CA VAL A 76 0.10 -7.74 -15.32
C VAL A 76 1.33 -7.07 -15.89
N PHE A 77 2.45 -7.12 -15.17
CA PHE A 77 3.70 -6.49 -15.59
C PHE A 77 4.26 -7.10 -16.87
N GLU A 78 4.28 -8.42 -16.98
CA GLU A 78 4.81 -9.12 -18.15
C GLU A 78 4.01 -8.82 -19.43
N ARG A 79 2.69 -8.63 -19.32
CA ARG A 79 1.82 -8.40 -20.47
C ARG A 79 1.58 -6.94 -20.82
N PHE A 80 1.44 -6.09 -19.83
CA PHE A 80 1.01 -4.70 -20.01
C PHE A 80 2.02 -3.68 -19.49
N GLY A 81 3.08 -4.14 -18.87
CA GLY A 81 4.17 -3.31 -18.38
C GLY A 81 3.73 -2.32 -17.30
N GLU A 82 4.40 -1.18 -17.28
CA GLU A 82 4.14 -0.08 -16.33
C GLU A 82 2.72 0.47 -16.44
N ILE A 83 2.24 0.62 -17.68
CA ILE A 83 0.88 1.10 -17.92
C ILE A 83 -0.14 0.15 -17.32
N GLY A 84 0.12 -1.16 -17.38
CA GLY A 84 -0.71 -2.17 -16.73
C GLY A 84 -0.86 -1.93 -15.23
N PHE A 85 0.22 -1.61 -14.54
CA PHE A 85 0.18 -1.29 -13.10
C PHE A 85 -0.57 0.00 -12.80
N LEU A 86 -0.33 1.07 -13.57
CA LEU A 86 -1.00 2.34 -13.37
C LEU A 86 -2.51 2.22 -13.62
N CYS A 87 -2.91 1.50 -14.68
CA CYS A 87 -4.32 1.19 -14.95
C CYS A 87 -4.93 0.32 -13.86
N MET A 88 -4.23 -0.73 -13.41
CA MET A 88 -4.69 -1.60 -12.32
C MET A 88 -4.94 -0.79 -11.05
N LYS A 89 -4.01 0.08 -10.67
CA LYS A 89 -4.16 1.00 -9.54
C LYS A 89 -5.38 1.90 -9.69
N ALA A 90 -5.53 2.56 -10.85
CA ALA A 90 -6.64 3.46 -11.12
C ALA A 90 -8.00 2.73 -11.02
N ILE A 91 -8.09 1.52 -11.59
CA ILE A 91 -9.29 0.68 -11.54
C ILE A 91 -9.60 0.29 -10.09
N MET A 92 -8.61 -0.19 -9.33
CA MET A 92 -8.82 -0.59 -7.93
C MET A 92 -9.26 0.59 -7.07
N LEU A 93 -8.63 1.76 -7.19
CA LEU A 93 -9.01 2.97 -6.46
C LEU A 93 -10.39 3.47 -6.86
N PHE A 94 -10.72 3.41 -8.16
CA PHE A 94 -12.08 3.74 -8.61
C PHE A 94 -13.12 2.83 -7.94
N PHE A 95 -12.90 1.51 -7.91
CA PHE A 95 -13.84 0.60 -7.26
C PHE A 95 -13.90 0.78 -5.75
N ILE A 96 -12.81 1.16 -5.08
CA ILE A 96 -12.84 1.52 -3.65
C ILE A 96 -13.84 2.67 -3.44
N PHE A 97 -13.71 3.77 -4.18
CA PHE A 97 -14.63 4.90 -4.05
C PHE A 97 -16.04 4.60 -4.56
N PHE A 98 -16.17 3.79 -5.61
CA PHE A 98 -17.46 3.31 -6.10
C PHE A 98 -18.25 2.59 -4.99
N PHE A 99 -17.64 1.61 -4.31
CA PHE A 99 -18.32 0.89 -3.23
C PHE A 99 -18.57 1.76 -1.99
N VAL A 100 -17.72 2.72 -1.68
CA VAL A 100 -18.02 3.75 -0.67
C VAL A 100 -19.31 4.50 -1.04
N ILE A 101 -19.43 4.96 -2.28
CA ILE A 101 -20.59 5.70 -2.78
C ILE A 101 -21.83 4.82 -2.78
N GLU A 102 -21.74 3.57 -3.26
CA GLU A 102 -22.85 2.63 -3.24
C GLU A 102 -23.33 2.35 -1.80
N THR A 103 -22.42 2.30 -0.84
CA THR A 103 -22.78 2.16 0.58
C THR A 103 -23.51 3.40 1.09
N ILE A 104 -23.05 4.60 0.73
CA ILE A 104 -23.72 5.87 1.07
C ILE A 104 -25.13 5.93 0.46
N LYS A 105 -25.31 5.44 -0.78
CA LYS A 105 -26.62 5.35 -1.45
C LYS A 105 -27.59 4.43 -0.70
N ILE A 106 -27.15 3.23 -0.29
CA ILE A 106 -27.98 2.30 0.50
C ILE A 106 -28.42 2.96 1.80
N ARG A 107 -27.61 3.83 2.39
CA ARG A 107 -27.94 4.61 3.59
C ARG A 107 -28.90 5.79 3.30
N GLY A 108 -29.39 5.95 2.06
CA GLY A 108 -30.38 6.97 1.69
C GLY A 108 -29.83 8.39 1.57
N VAL A 109 -28.54 8.57 1.37
CA VAL A 109 -27.89 9.89 1.30
C VAL A 109 -27.59 10.30 -0.14
N LYS A 110 -27.83 11.57 -0.49
CA LYS A 110 -27.47 12.13 -1.81
C LYS A 110 -25.94 12.17 -1.95
N TYR A 111 -25.39 11.75 -3.10
CA TYR A 111 -23.96 11.55 -3.32
C TYR A 111 -23.39 12.21 -4.58
N SER A 112 -24.23 12.71 -5.48
CA SER A 112 -23.87 13.11 -6.85
C SER A 112 -23.95 14.61 -7.11
N THR A 113 -23.72 15.45 -6.10
CA THR A 113 -23.61 16.89 -6.29
C THR A 113 -22.14 17.34 -6.40
N PRO A 114 -21.82 18.48 -7.00
CA PRO A 114 -20.45 19.01 -7.08
C PRO A 114 -19.77 19.15 -5.71
N TYR A 115 -20.55 19.49 -4.68
CA TYR A 115 -20.01 19.58 -3.30
C TYR A 115 -19.57 18.23 -2.75
N ASN A 116 -20.25 17.16 -3.16
CA ASN A 116 -19.89 15.80 -2.79
C ASN A 116 -18.53 15.42 -3.37
N PHE A 117 -18.21 15.88 -4.58
CA PHE A 117 -16.90 15.66 -5.17
C PHE A 117 -15.76 16.22 -4.31
N LEU A 118 -15.94 17.39 -3.72
CA LEU A 118 -14.95 17.97 -2.79
C LEU A 118 -14.71 17.09 -1.57
N VAL A 119 -15.74 16.44 -1.03
CA VAL A 119 -15.59 15.49 0.09
C VAL A 119 -14.75 14.29 -0.34
N TYR A 120 -15.02 13.72 -1.52
CA TYR A 120 -14.25 12.57 -2.04
C TYR A 120 -12.82 12.98 -2.40
N PHE A 121 -12.63 14.15 -2.99
CA PHE A 121 -11.31 14.71 -3.26
C PHE A 121 -10.47 14.82 -1.99
N PHE A 122 -11.04 15.42 -0.93
CA PHE A 122 -10.34 15.61 0.34
C PHE A 122 -10.08 14.27 1.05
N ALA A 123 -11.03 13.34 1.00
CA ALA A 123 -10.87 11.99 1.53
C ALA A 123 -9.79 11.20 0.80
N TYR A 124 -9.72 11.30 -0.53
CA TYR A 124 -8.64 10.67 -1.31
C TYR A 124 -7.28 11.16 -0.83
N HIS A 125 -7.07 12.48 -0.77
CA HIS A 125 -5.78 13.03 -0.33
C HIS A 125 -5.46 12.70 1.12
N SER A 126 -6.47 12.56 1.99
CA SER A 126 -6.30 12.16 3.39
C SER A 126 -5.83 10.71 3.55
N ALA A 127 -6.25 9.81 2.66
CA ALA A 127 -5.81 8.41 2.64
C ALA A 127 -4.56 8.19 1.77
N SER A 128 -4.21 9.16 0.91
CA SER A 128 -3.20 9.02 -0.13
C SER A 128 -1.85 8.65 0.43
N THR A 129 -1.29 9.45 1.33
CA THR A 129 0.08 9.27 1.83
C THR A 129 0.28 7.92 2.51
N ALA A 130 -0.72 7.41 3.22
CA ALA A 130 -0.64 6.16 3.96
C ALA A 130 -1.00 4.91 3.13
N GLY A 131 -1.73 5.06 2.00
CA GLY A 131 -2.25 3.90 1.31
C GLY A 131 -2.35 3.98 -0.22
N PHE A 132 -2.41 5.18 -0.81
CA PHE A 132 -2.71 5.33 -2.24
C PHE A 132 -1.60 6.04 -3.02
N SER A 133 -0.56 6.57 -2.36
CA SER A 133 0.43 7.46 -2.99
C SER A 133 1.49 6.75 -3.82
N ASN A 134 1.84 5.52 -3.46
CA ASN A 134 2.88 4.79 -4.19
C ASN A 134 2.32 4.15 -5.45
N THR A 135 3.15 3.51 -6.26
CA THR A 135 2.73 2.78 -7.46
C THR A 135 1.62 1.78 -7.14
N ILE A 136 1.93 0.53 -7.04
CA ILE A 136 0.98 -0.50 -6.64
C ILE A 136 1.54 -1.26 -5.44
N ARG A 137 0.70 -1.47 -4.43
CA ARG A 137 1.01 -2.30 -3.26
C ARG A 137 -0.08 -3.35 -3.06
N CYS A 138 0.28 -4.45 -2.47
CA CYS A 138 -0.66 -5.53 -2.12
C CYS A 138 -1.78 -5.05 -1.21
N THR A 139 -1.53 -4.02 -0.38
CA THR A 139 -2.52 -3.39 0.50
C THR A 139 -3.73 -2.81 -0.24
N LEU A 140 -3.62 -2.46 -1.53
CA LEU A 140 -4.76 -2.00 -2.33
C LEU A 140 -5.84 -3.07 -2.46
N PHE A 141 -5.48 -4.34 -2.57
CA PHE A 141 -6.44 -5.45 -2.53
C PHE A 141 -7.19 -5.47 -1.21
N THR A 142 -6.49 -5.26 -0.10
CA THR A 142 -7.11 -5.18 1.23
C THR A 142 -8.13 -4.06 1.32
N TYR A 143 -7.82 -2.86 0.85
CA TYR A 143 -8.78 -1.75 0.87
C TYR A 143 -10.00 -2.03 -0.03
N LEU A 144 -9.77 -2.66 -1.18
CA LEU A 144 -10.85 -3.04 -2.09
C LEU A 144 -11.78 -4.10 -1.47
N PHE A 145 -11.23 -5.19 -0.95
CA PHE A 145 -12.03 -6.22 -0.26
C PHE A 145 -12.75 -5.66 0.98
N PHE A 146 -12.05 -4.83 1.75
CA PHE A 146 -12.63 -4.20 2.95
C PHE A 146 -13.85 -3.35 2.62
N VAL A 147 -13.79 -2.53 1.57
CA VAL A 147 -14.92 -1.67 1.19
C VAL A 147 -16.07 -2.47 0.58
N ILE A 148 -15.79 -3.54 -0.18
CA ILE A 148 -16.81 -4.46 -0.69
C ILE A 148 -17.52 -5.13 0.49
N TRP A 149 -16.78 -5.60 1.48
CA TRP A 149 -17.35 -6.19 2.70
C TRP A 149 -18.18 -5.18 3.48
N LEU A 150 -17.70 -3.95 3.64
CA LEU A 150 -18.44 -2.87 4.30
C LEU A 150 -19.77 -2.57 3.57
N TYR A 151 -19.74 -2.55 2.23
CA TYR A 151 -20.94 -2.42 1.40
C TYR A 151 -21.94 -3.56 1.63
N LEU A 152 -21.48 -4.80 1.59
CA LEU A 152 -22.33 -5.97 1.78
C LEU A 152 -22.88 -6.04 3.21
N LEU A 153 -22.07 -5.72 4.23
CA LEU A 153 -22.52 -5.65 5.63
C LEU A 153 -23.60 -4.59 5.84
N GLU A 154 -23.44 -3.39 5.27
CA GLU A 154 -24.47 -2.34 5.36
C GLU A 154 -25.72 -2.73 4.56
N ARG A 155 -25.57 -3.41 3.42
CA ARG A 155 -26.69 -3.95 2.66
C ARG A 155 -27.48 -4.99 3.44
N VAL A 156 -26.78 -5.99 4.01
CA VAL A 156 -27.38 -7.01 4.89
C VAL A 156 -28.13 -6.35 6.03
N ARG A 157 -27.51 -5.40 6.68
CA ARG A 157 -28.04 -4.71 7.85
C ARG A 157 -29.28 -3.88 7.57
N ILE A 158 -29.29 -3.14 6.45
CA ILE A 158 -30.38 -2.21 6.11
C ILE A 158 -31.52 -2.95 5.42
N LYS A 159 -31.20 -3.90 4.52
CA LYS A 159 -32.21 -4.63 3.74
C LYS A 159 -32.61 -5.97 4.35
N GLN A 160 -31.91 -6.42 5.42
CA GLN A 160 -32.10 -7.73 6.06
C GLN A 160 -31.88 -8.93 5.13
N GLU A 161 -31.03 -8.77 4.10
CA GLU A 161 -30.68 -9.77 3.10
C GLU A 161 -29.50 -10.64 3.57
N TYR A 162 -29.67 -11.43 4.65
CA TYR A 162 -28.61 -12.17 5.33
C TYR A 162 -27.90 -13.21 4.45
N TYR A 163 -28.50 -13.67 3.36
CA TYR A 163 -27.90 -14.62 2.42
C TYR A 163 -26.59 -14.07 1.78
N TRP A 164 -26.44 -12.76 1.66
CA TRP A 164 -25.20 -12.16 1.18
C TRP A 164 -23.98 -12.46 2.06
N LEU A 165 -24.17 -12.80 3.33
CA LEU A 165 -23.08 -13.17 4.23
C LEU A 165 -22.38 -14.46 3.78
N ALA A 166 -23.04 -15.34 3.04
CA ALA A 166 -22.40 -16.54 2.49
C ALA A 166 -21.29 -16.22 1.47
N THR A 167 -21.37 -15.06 0.78
CA THR A 167 -20.38 -14.64 -0.20
C THR A 167 -19.03 -14.26 0.43
N PHE A 168 -19.02 -14.00 1.74
CA PHE A 168 -17.79 -13.66 2.46
C PHE A 168 -16.80 -14.82 2.52
N ILE A 169 -17.30 -16.06 2.56
CA ILE A 169 -16.45 -17.25 2.63
C ILE A 169 -15.58 -17.40 1.37
N PRO A 170 -16.11 -17.47 0.14
CA PRO A 170 -15.28 -17.51 -1.06
C PRO A 170 -14.44 -16.23 -1.23
N MET A 171 -14.94 -15.05 -0.84
CA MET A 171 -14.13 -13.83 -0.88
C MET A 171 -12.96 -13.90 0.10
N MET A 172 -13.12 -14.50 1.29
CA MET A 172 -12.05 -14.71 2.25
C MET A 172 -10.98 -15.65 1.69
N LEU A 173 -11.38 -16.71 0.98
CA LEU A 173 -10.44 -17.61 0.31
C LEU A 173 -9.50 -16.82 -0.64
N PHE A 174 -10.06 -15.93 -1.46
CA PHE A 174 -9.25 -15.09 -2.34
C PHE A 174 -8.41 -14.08 -1.55
N TRP A 175 -9.00 -13.39 -0.60
CA TRP A 175 -8.31 -12.34 0.16
C TRP A 175 -7.15 -12.88 0.97
N SER A 176 -7.31 -14.00 1.70
CA SER A 176 -6.26 -14.61 2.51
C SER A 176 -5.08 -15.13 1.68
N ASN A 177 -5.31 -15.48 0.42
CA ASN A 177 -4.25 -15.90 -0.51
C ASN A 177 -3.61 -14.71 -1.27
N ILE A 178 -4.22 -13.53 -1.25
CA ILE A 178 -3.69 -12.33 -1.92
C ILE A 178 -2.91 -11.44 -0.94
N HIS A 179 -3.40 -11.25 0.30
CA HIS A 179 -2.76 -10.36 1.26
C HIS A 179 -3.19 -10.66 2.70
N GLY A 180 -2.25 -10.69 3.63
CA GLY A 180 -2.48 -10.93 5.06
C GLY A 180 -3.41 -9.91 5.75
N GLY A 181 -3.70 -8.78 5.10
CA GLY A 181 -4.69 -7.81 5.55
C GLY A 181 -6.13 -8.33 5.62
N CYS A 182 -6.40 -9.60 5.24
CA CYS A 182 -7.69 -10.28 5.40
C CYS A 182 -8.16 -10.31 6.87
N ALA A 183 -7.24 -10.25 7.84
CA ALA A 183 -7.55 -10.10 9.27
C ALA A 183 -8.42 -8.86 9.56
N ALA A 184 -8.25 -7.75 8.81
CA ALA A 184 -9.08 -6.55 8.95
C ALA A 184 -10.55 -6.82 8.55
N GLY A 185 -10.76 -7.67 7.54
CA GLY A 185 -12.11 -8.11 7.13
C GLY A 185 -12.79 -8.93 8.22
N LEU A 186 -12.09 -9.92 8.77
CA LEU A 186 -12.63 -10.74 9.86
C LEU A 186 -12.97 -9.86 11.07
N GLY A 187 -12.06 -8.94 11.45
CA GLY A 187 -12.30 -7.96 12.50
C GLY A 187 -13.55 -7.09 12.24
N LEU A 188 -13.76 -6.68 10.99
CA LEU A 188 -14.95 -5.91 10.62
C LEU A 188 -16.24 -6.72 10.85
N VAL A 189 -16.30 -7.99 10.43
CA VAL A 189 -17.48 -8.85 10.66
C VAL A 189 -17.73 -9.07 12.15
N ILE A 190 -16.66 -9.23 12.96
CA ILE A 190 -16.77 -9.35 14.42
C ILE A 190 -17.40 -8.08 15.02
N LEU A 191 -16.95 -6.89 14.60
CA LEU A 191 -17.52 -5.62 15.06
C LEU A 191 -19.01 -5.48 14.71
N TYR A 192 -19.39 -5.96 13.51
CA TYR A 192 -20.82 -6.00 13.11
C TYR A 192 -21.61 -7.00 13.95
N ALA A 193 -21.09 -8.20 14.22
CA ALA A 193 -21.75 -9.19 15.08
C ALA A 193 -22.03 -8.61 16.48
N ILE A 194 -21.02 -8.00 17.10
CA ILE A 194 -21.14 -7.38 18.42
C ILE A 194 -22.13 -6.19 18.37
N GLY A 195 -21.97 -5.32 17.38
CA GLY A 195 -22.82 -4.13 17.24
C GLY A 195 -24.30 -4.47 17.01
N GLU A 196 -24.60 -5.46 16.14
CA GLU A 196 -25.98 -5.88 15.90
C GLU A 196 -26.57 -6.62 17.11
N ALA A 197 -25.76 -7.38 17.87
CA ALA A 197 -26.19 -7.94 19.15
C ALA A 197 -26.57 -6.84 20.16
N LEU A 198 -25.75 -5.79 20.30
CA LEU A 198 -26.04 -4.64 21.16
C LEU A 198 -27.27 -3.84 20.68
N ASN A 199 -27.48 -3.78 19.36
CA ASN A 199 -28.68 -3.19 18.75
C ASN A 199 -29.94 -4.09 18.89
N LYS A 200 -29.82 -5.26 19.52
CA LYS A 200 -30.89 -6.27 19.65
C LYS A 200 -31.44 -6.75 18.30
N LYS A 201 -30.56 -6.86 17.30
CA LYS A 201 -30.86 -7.34 15.94
C LYS A 201 -30.30 -8.74 15.71
N PRO A 202 -30.70 -9.45 14.64
CA PRO A 202 -30.18 -10.78 14.32
C PRO A 202 -28.66 -10.73 14.09
N PHE A 203 -27.88 -11.35 14.98
CA PHE A 203 -26.43 -11.37 14.91
C PHE A 203 -25.86 -12.79 14.63
N LYS A 204 -26.64 -13.85 14.80
CA LYS A 204 -26.19 -15.24 14.65
C LYS A 204 -25.62 -15.54 13.26
N TYR A 205 -26.15 -14.95 12.22
CA TYR A 205 -25.66 -15.12 10.84
C TYR A 205 -24.22 -14.63 10.68
N TYR A 206 -23.84 -13.54 11.38
CA TYR A 206 -22.45 -13.05 11.36
C TYR A 206 -21.51 -14.04 12.07
N LEU A 207 -21.96 -14.76 13.10
CA LEU A 207 -21.14 -15.79 13.79
C LEU A 207 -20.83 -16.95 12.83
N PHE A 208 -21.79 -17.42 12.03
CA PHE A 208 -21.55 -18.42 11.00
C PHE A 208 -20.57 -17.93 9.95
N THR A 209 -20.66 -16.67 9.56
CA THR A 209 -19.72 -16.04 8.61
C THR A 209 -18.32 -16.00 9.20
N ILE A 210 -18.17 -15.59 10.47
CA ILE A 210 -16.88 -15.57 11.18
C ILE A 210 -16.26 -16.96 11.18
N LEU A 211 -17.03 -17.98 11.57
CA LEU A 211 -16.57 -19.37 11.59
C LEU A 211 -16.15 -19.84 10.19
N GLY A 212 -16.99 -19.65 9.18
CA GLY A 212 -16.71 -20.04 7.80
C GLY A 212 -15.47 -19.33 7.23
N CYS A 213 -15.34 -18.00 7.46
CA CYS A 213 -14.16 -17.24 7.06
C CYS A 213 -12.90 -17.70 7.79
N SER A 214 -12.98 -18.00 9.09
CA SER A 214 -11.84 -18.52 9.84
C SER A 214 -11.40 -19.89 9.33
N LEU A 215 -12.33 -20.78 9.03
CA LEU A 215 -12.02 -22.10 8.50
C LEU A 215 -11.43 -22.05 7.10
N ILE A 216 -11.98 -21.22 6.19
CA ILE A 216 -11.50 -21.14 4.81
C ILE A 216 -10.09 -20.51 4.72
N THR A 217 -9.66 -19.75 5.72
CA THR A 217 -8.30 -19.18 5.79
C THR A 217 -7.21 -20.26 5.85
N PHE A 218 -7.54 -21.47 6.32
CA PHE A 218 -6.62 -22.62 6.25
C PHE A 218 -6.41 -23.17 4.84
N VAL A 219 -7.25 -22.81 3.89
CA VAL A 219 -7.09 -23.15 2.47
C VAL A 219 -6.11 -22.17 1.83
N ASN A 220 -4.84 -22.35 2.20
CA ASN A 220 -3.68 -21.57 1.79
C ASN A 220 -2.52 -22.57 1.58
N PRO A 221 -1.54 -22.34 0.68
CA PRO A 221 -0.42 -23.24 0.46
C PRO A 221 0.39 -23.59 1.69
N TYR A 222 0.32 -22.77 2.74
CA TYR A 222 1.03 -22.95 4.00
C TYR A 222 0.13 -23.47 5.14
N GLY A 223 -1.17 -23.66 4.91
CA GLY A 223 -2.12 -24.23 5.85
C GLY A 223 -2.09 -23.59 7.25
N TRP A 224 -1.83 -24.41 8.28
CA TRP A 224 -1.78 -23.98 9.67
C TRP A 224 -0.68 -22.92 9.94
N GLU A 225 0.47 -23.06 9.30
CA GLU A 225 1.60 -22.16 9.52
C GLU A 225 1.30 -20.74 9.04
N TYR A 226 0.48 -20.59 7.98
CA TYR A 226 -0.02 -19.28 7.57
C TYR A 226 -0.84 -18.58 8.66
N VAL A 227 -1.73 -19.32 9.33
CA VAL A 227 -2.56 -18.77 10.41
C VAL A 227 -1.69 -18.36 11.61
N LYS A 228 -0.71 -19.19 11.99
CA LYS A 228 0.27 -18.83 13.02
C LYS A 228 1.02 -17.56 12.65
N PHE A 229 1.51 -17.46 11.42
CA PHE A 229 2.20 -16.28 10.91
C PHE A 229 1.30 -15.03 11.01
N LEU A 230 0.04 -15.09 10.58
CA LEU A 230 -0.90 -13.98 10.70
C LEU A 230 -1.10 -13.53 12.15
N LEU A 231 -1.25 -14.45 13.09
CA LEU A 231 -1.39 -14.13 14.51
C LEU A 231 -0.13 -13.45 15.06
N MET A 232 1.05 -13.99 14.73
CA MET A 232 2.34 -13.39 15.10
C MET A 232 2.48 -11.98 14.50
N ALA A 233 2.18 -11.81 13.21
CA ALA A 233 2.32 -10.55 12.48
C ALA A 233 1.42 -9.44 13.04
N THR A 234 0.27 -9.78 13.68
CA THR A 234 -0.60 -8.78 14.34
C THR A 234 -0.01 -8.22 15.63
N THR A 235 0.89 -8.94 16.28
CA THR A 235 1.49 -8.58 17.58
C THR A 235 2.94 -8.15 17.48
N MET A 236 3.62 -8.42 16.36
CA MET A 236 5.03 -8.13 16.13
C MET A 236 5.32 -6.63 16.27
N PRO A 237 6.28 -6.20 17.11
CA PRO A 237 6.69 -4.81 17.21
C PRO A 237 7.51 -4.40 15.98
N ARG A 238 7.13 -3.30 15.33
CA ARG A 238 7.79 -2.77 14.11
C ARG A 238 8.30 -1.34 14.35
N ILE A 239 9.12 -1.18 15.36
CA ILE A 239 9.60 0.12 15.86
C ILE A 239 10.38 0.89 14.78
N LEU A 240 11.09 0.18 13.89
CA LEU A 240 11.96 0.76 12.87
C LEU A 240 11.26 1.10 11.55
N ILE A 241 9.97 0.76 11.43
CA ILE A 241 9.21 0.96 10.18
C ILE A 241 8.27 2.15 10.31
N ALA A 242 8.45 3.16 9.45
CA ALA A 242 7.76 4.44 9.51
C ALA A 242 6.22 4.33 9.51
N GLU A 243 5.66 3.44 8.69
CA GLU A 243 4.22 3.26 8.57
C GLU A 243 3.55 2.59 9.77
N TRP A 244 4.34 2.02 10.69
CA TRP A 244 3.89 1.46 11.97
C TRP A 244 4.07 2.43 13.15
N GLN A 245 4.47 3.68 12.89
CA GLN A 245 4.57 4.70 13.93
C GLN A 245 3.21 5.39 14.14
N PRO A 246 2.96 5.92 15.36
CA PRO A 246 1.75 6.68 15.65
C PRO A 246 1.61 7.92 14.76
N THR A 247 0.37 8.24 14.36
CA THR A 247 0.08 9.37 13.45
C THR A 247 0.52 10.73 14.00
N PHE A 248 0.42 10.94 15.31
CA PHE A 248 0.76 12.20 15.98
C PHE A 248 2.09 12.13 16.75
N SER A 249 2.98 11.19 16.43
CA SER A 249 4.32 11.16 17.01
C SER A 249 5.21 12.25 16.41
N ASP A 250 6.31 12.56 17.11
CA ASP A 250 7.34 13.51 16.62
C ASP A 250 7.93 13.06 15.29
N PHE A 251 8.11 11.75 15.10
CA PHE A 251 8.55 11.15 13.84
C PHE A 251 7.66 11.56 12.65
N ASN A 252 6.35 11.69 12.87
CA ASN A 252 5.37 12.03 11.84
C ASN A 252 4.90 13.49 11.92
N SER A 253 5.60 14.37 12.64
CA SER A 253 5.17 15.77 12.89
C SER A 253 4.86 16.55 11.61
N GLY A 254 5.73 16.46 10.59
CA GLY A 254 5.55 17.12 9.28
C GLY A 254 4.79 16.30 8.24
N SER A 255 4.43 15.03 8.55
CA SER A 255 3.83 14.11 7.60
C SER A 255 2.32 13.97 7.78
N TYR A 256 1.62 13.43 6.77
CA TYR A 256 0.19 13.10 6.82
C TYR A 256 -0.74 14.30 7.13
N MET A 257 -0.38 15.52 6.70
CA MET A 257 -1.12 16.74 7.06
C MET A 257 -2.59 16.69 6.60
N PHE A 258 -2.87 16.21 5.39
CA PHE A 258 -4.26 16.05 4.91
C PHE A 258 -5.08 15.13 5.81
N PHE A 259 -4.49 14.01 6.23
CA PHE A 259 -5.15 13.10 7.17
C PHE A 259 -5.39 13.76 8.53
N LYS A 260 -4.40 14.45 9.09
CA LYS A 260 -4.52 15.13 10.40
C LYS A 260 -5.65 16.16 10.39
N ILE A 261 -5.75 16.97 9.33
CA ILE A 261 -6.84 17.94 9.16
C ILE A 261 -8.18 17.21 9.03
N TYR A 262 -8.26 16.19 8.17
CA TYR A 262 -9.48 15.39 7.99
C TYR A 262 -9.93 14.75 9.29
N PHE A 263 -8.99 14.19 10.06
CA PHE A 263 -9.24 13.57 11.34
C PHE A 263 -9.81 14.56 12.35
N ILE A 264 -9.18 15.73 12.52
CA ILE A 264 -9.65 16.79 13.43
C ILE A 264 -11.05 17.26 13.03
N MET A 265 -11.29 17.51 11.74
CA MET A 265 -12.62 17.90 11.24
C MET A 265 -13.68 16.82 11.52
N THR A 266 -13.31 15.56 11.35
CA THR A 266 -14.21 14.42 11.63
C THR A 266 -14.53 14.32 13.13
N MET A 267 -13.53 14.47 14.00
CA MET A 267 -13.75 14.46 15.47
C MET A 267 -14.61 15.64 15.92
N LEU A 268 -14.36 16.82 15.37
CA LEU A 268 -15.19 18.01 15.64
C LEU A 268 -16.64 17.78 15.20
N LEU A 269 -16.85 17.19 14.02
CA LEU A 269 -18.18 16.86 13.52
C LEU A 269 -18.92 15.87 14.46
N ILE A 270 -18.22 14.82 14.92
CA ILE A 270 -18.76 13.85 15.89
C ILE A 270 -19.12 14.55 17.19
N PHE A 271 -18.26 15.44 17.69
CA PHE A 271 -18.48 16.20 18.92
C PHE A 271 -19.69 17.14 18.81
N ILE A 272 -19.79 17.91 17.74
CA ILE A 272 -20.96 18.78 17.48
C ILE A 272 -22.24 17.94 17.44
N ARG A 273 -22.22 16.82 16.74
CA ARG A 273 -23.36 15.91 16.65
C ARG A 273 -23.75 15.33 18.02
N PHE A 274 -22.75 14.98 18.83
CA PHE A 274 -22.98 14.48 20.20
C PHE A 274 -23.69 15.53 21.04
N ILE A 275 -23.21 16.79 21.05
CA ILE A 275 -23.84 17.90 21.77
C ILE A 275 -25.29 18.14 21.31
N MET A 276 -25.50 18.16 19.98
CA MET A 276 -26.83 18.36 19.41
C MET A 276 -27.81 17.22 19.74
N LYS A 277 -27.31 16.00 19.97
CA LYS A 277 -28.11 14.82 20.30
C LYS A 277 -28.28 14.55 21.80
N LEU A 278 -27.59 15.25 22.69
CA LEU A 278 -27.70 15.06 24.14
C LEU A 278 -29.14 15.11 24.63
N LYS A 279 -30.03 15.83 23.93
CA LYS A 279 -31.47 15.92 24.24
C LYS A 279 -32.32 14.76 23.69
N THR A 280 -31.74 13.87 22.83
CA THR A 280 -32.47 12.83 22.07
C THR A 280 -31.72 11.50 21.94
N ILE A 281 -31.06 11.03 22.99
CA ILE A 281 -30.24 9.80 23.00
C ILE A 281 -31.08 8.50 22.87
N LYS A 282 -32.22 8.50 22.22
CA LYS A 282 -33.10 7.32 22.20
C LYS A 282 -32.65 6.19 21.24
N ASN A 283 -31.76 6.43 20.24
CA ASN A 283 -31.37 5.39 19.28
C ASN A 283 -29.88 5.51 18.92
N ILE A 284 -29.02 4.89 19.73
CA ILE A 284 -27.60 4.74 19.42
C ILE A 284 -27.43 3.56 18.47
N ASP A 285 -26.73 3.78 17.36
CA ASP A 285 -26.28 2.73 16.46
C ASP A 285 -24.92 2.19 16.94
N TYR A 286 -24.97 1.12 17.76
CA TYR A 286 -23.76 0.55 18.36
C TYR A 286 -22.78 0.00 17.32
N THR A 287 -23.24 -0.56 16.20
CA THR A 287 -22.37 -1.04 15.11
C THR A 287 -21.54 0.09 14.54
N LYS A 288 -22.18 1.22 14.21
CA LYS A 288 -21.48 2.42 13.74
C LYS A 288 -20.48 2.94 14.77
N VAL A 289 -20.87 3.00 16.04
CA VAL A 289 -20.02 3.50 17.13
C VAL A 289 -18.79 2.61 17.29
N LEU A 290 -18.97 1.28 17.36
CA LEU A 290 -17.86 0.33 17.52
C LEU A 290 -16.87 0.39 16.36
N VAL A 291 -17.36 0.36 15.12
CA VAL A 291 -16.48 0.46 13.94
C VAL A 291 -15.70 1.78 13.97
N MET A 292 -16.37 2.91 14.22
CA MET A 292 -15.69 4.20 14.26
C MET A 292 -14.67 4.30 15.41
N LEU A 293 -14.96 3.76 16.59
CA LEU A 293 -14.01 3.73 17.71
C LEU A 293 -12.76 2.93 17.38
N VAL A 294 -12.93 1.72 16.83
CA VAL A 294 -11.80 0.85 16.47
C VAL A 294 -10.98 1.49 15.35
N MET A 295 -11.62 2.02 14.30
CA MET A 295 -10.88 2.66 13.20
C MET A 295 -10.17 3.94 13.64
N THR A 296 -10.76 4.71 14.57
CA THR A 296 -10.11 5.85 15.22
C THR A 296 -8.85 5.40 15.96
N TYR A 297 -8.97 4.41 16.84
CA TYR A 297 -7.83 3.88 17.59
C TYR A 297 -6.71 3.38 16.69
N LEU A 298 -7.04 2.55 15.69
CA LEU A 298 -6.06 1.98 14.77
C LEU A 298 -5.35 3.06 13.94
N SER A 299 -6.08 4.06 13.44
CA SER A 299 -5.49 5.14 12.65
C SER A 299 -4.60 6.10 13.45
N LEU A 300 -4.85 6.22 14.76
CA LEU A 300 -3.97 6.97 15.67
C LEU A 300 -2.72 6.18 16.02
N LYS A 301 -2.89 4.88 16.26
CA LYS A 301 -1.80 3.98 16.67
C LYS A 301 -0.80 3.72 15.54
N TYR A 302 -1.29 3.58 14.29
CA TYR A 302 -0.46 3.25 13.13
C TYR A 302 -0.91 4.03 11.89
N THR A 303 0.02 4.73 11.23
CA THR A 303 -0.31 5.55 10.05
C THR A 303 -0.87 4.72 8.91
N ARG A 304 -0.42 3.48 8.70
CA ARG A 304 -0.92 2.57 7.65
C ARG A 304 -2.42 2.24 7.75
N HIS A 305 -3.06 2.47 8.90
CA HIS A 305 -4.49 2.25 9.08
C HIS A 305 -5.37 3.48 8.78
N GLN A 306 -4.78 4.61 8.43
CA GLN A 306 -5.50 5.84 8.08
C GLN A 306 -6.55 5.64 6.96
N PRO A 307 -6.30 4.86 5.88
CA PRO A 307 -7.31 4.64 4.85
C PRO A 307 -8.58 3.95 5.35
N PHE A 308 -8.50 3.03 6.31
CA PHE A 308 -9.68 2.38 6.90
C PHE A 308 -10.54 3.38 7.66
N PHE A 309 -9.91 4.29 8.42
CA PHE A 309 -10.64 5.36 9.10
C PHE A 309 -11.34 6.29 8.10
N VAL A 310 -10.65 6.68 7.02
CA VAL A 310 -11.23 7.54 5.97
C VAL A 310 -12.42 6.85 5.30
N ILE A 311 -12.29 5.59 4.90
CA ILE A 311 -13.37 4.80 4.29
C ILE A 311 -14.57 4.71 5.24
N CYS A 312 -14.37 4.32 6.49
CA CYS A 312 -15.47 4.16 7.46
C CYS A 312 -16.12 5.50 7.81
N SER A 313 -15.34 6.56 8.01
CA SER A 313 -15.87 7.88 8.30
C SER A 313 -16.69 8.46 7.14
N LEU A 314 -16.25 8.24 5.89
CA LEU A 314 -17.06 8.58 4.71
C LEU A 314 -18.40 7.86 4.73
N VAL A 315 -18.41 6.54 4.92
CA VAL A 315 -19.64 5.75 4.91
C VAL A 315 -20.58 6.17 6.03
N PHE A 316 -20.09 6.37 7.24
CA PHE A 316 -20.93 6.57 8.41
C PHE A 316 -21.27 8.03 8.72
N LEU A 317 -20.44 8.98 8.30
CA LEU A 317 -20.59 10.40 8.63
C LEU A 317 -20.88 11.28 7.41
N TYR A 318 -20.94 10.70 6.21
CA TYR A 318 -21.15 11.45 4.99
C TYR A 318 -22.41 12.34 5.03
N ALA A 319 -23.53 11.82 5.58
CA ALA A 319 -24.75 12.60 5.76
C ALA A 319 -24.54 13.86 6.62
N ASP A 320 -23.64 13.79 7.58
CA ASP A 320 -23.32 14.88 8.49
C ASP A 320 -22.40 15.90 7.79
N PHE A 321 -21.40 15.43 7.05
CA PHE A 321 -20.59 16.28 6.16
C PHE A 321 -21.44 17.01 5.12
N TYR A 322 -22.37 16.31 4.50
CA TYR A 322 -23.28 16.89 3.49
C TYR A 322 -24.18 17.97 4.10
N LYS A 323 -24.74 17.73 5.30
CA LYS A 323 -25.56 18.73 6.01
C LYS A 323 -24.76 19.96 6.39
N LEU A 324 -23.52 19.79 6.88
CA LEU A 324 -22.65 20.91 7.25
C LEU A 324 -22.33 21.80 6.04
N LEU A 325 -21.94 21.18 4.92
CA LEU A 325 -21.73 21.88 3.65
C LEU A 325 -23.03 22.56 3.15
N GLY A 326 -24.15 21.86 3.24
CA GLY A 326 -25.47 22.40 2.86
C GLY A 326 -25.87 23.63 3.66
N LEU A 327 -25.61 23.67 4.96
CA LEU A 327 -25.85 24.83 5.81
C LEU A 327 -24.99 26.04 5.41
N PHE A 328 -23.73 25.79 5.07
CA PHE A 328 -22.83 26.84 4.58
C PHE A 328 -23.34 27.46 3.27
N PHE A 329 -23.73 26.63 2.30
CA PHE A 329 -24.16 27.10 0.99
C PHE A 329 -25.63 27.58 0.97
N SER A 330 -26.51 27.10 1.87
CA SER A 330 -27.91 27.55 1.94
C SER A 330 -28.06 28.99 2.38
N LYS A 331 -27.11 29.53 3.14
CA LYS A 331 -27.07 30.95 3.51
C LYS A 331 -26.83 31.85 2.31
N ILE A 332 -26.22 31.32 1.23
CA ILE A 332 -25.86 32.10 0.03
C ILE A 332 -26.97 32.07 -1.02
N ILE A 333 -27.73 30.95 -1.14
CA ILE A 333 -28.73 30.77 -2.20
C ILE A 333 -30.07 30.34 -1.57
N LYS A 334 -31.04 31.27 -1.53
CA LYS A 334 -32.36 31.04 -0.91
C LYS A 334 -33.35 30.26 -1.78
N SER A 335 -33.31 30.40 -3.12
CA SER A 335 -34.27 29.72 -4.03
C SER A 335 -33.83 28.31 -4.38
N GLU A 336 -34.72 27.32 -4.19
CA GLU A 336 -34.46 25.89 -4.47
C GLU A 336 -34.32 25.62 -5.98
N LYS A 337 -35.15 26.27 -6.84
CA LYS A 337 -35.07 26.15 -8.29
C LYS A 337 -33.76 26.73 -8.84
N ILE A 338 -33.33 27.88 -8.31
CA ILE A 338 -32.03 28.48 -8.67
C ILE A 338 -30.89 27.57 -8.21
N ARG A 339 -31.01 26.96 -7.02
CA ARG A 339 -30.02 26.01 -6.49
C ARG A 339 -29.86 24.78 -7.41
N GLN A 340 -30.97 24.18 -7.88
CA GLN A 340 -30.91 23.01 -8.77
C GLN A 340 -30.27 23.35 -10.12
N ASN A 341 -30.62 24.49 -10.72
CA ASN A 341 -30.00 24.93 -11.98
C ASN A 341 -28.50 25.22 -11.82
N ILE A 342 -28.11 25.85 -10.71
CA ILE A 342 -26.70 26.11 -10.39
C ILE A 342 -25.95 24.81 -10.15
N ASP A 343 -26.54 23.80 -9.49
CA ASP A 343 -25.91 22.49 -9.27
C ASP A 343 -25.70 21.73 -10.59
N ASP A 344 -26.61 21.87 -11.57
CA ASP A 344 -26.45 21.30 -12.91
C ASP A 344 -25.28 21.97 -13.67
N ILE A 345 -25.22 23.30 -13.65
CA ILE A 345 -24.15 24.07 -14.28
C ILE A 345 -22.80 23.74 -13.63
N LYS A 346 -22.73 23.71 -12.30
CA LYS A 346 -21.51 23.35 -11.56
C LYS A 346 -21.05 21.92 -11.84
N SER A 347 -21.99 20.96 -11.99
CA SER A 347 -21.65 19.57 -12.32
C SER A 347 -21.01 19.45 -13.70
N ILE A 348 -21.57 20.15 -14.69
CA ILE A 348 -21.01 20.19 -16.05
C ILE A 348 -19.65 20.92 -16.03
N PHE A 349 -19.55 22.06 -15.34
CA PHE A 349 -18.29 22.78 -15.22
C PHE A 349 -17.19 21.95 -14.56
N LEU A 350 -17.50 21.27 -13.45
CA LEU A 350 -16.56 20.40 -12.77
C LEU A 350 -16.10 19.24 -13.67
N PHE A 351 -17.04 18.62 -14.40
CA PHE A 351 -16.70 17.57 -15.37
C PHE A 351 -15.77 18.10 -16.46
N LEU A 352 -16.10 19.22 -17.08
CA LEU A 352 -15.26 19.84 -18.13
C LEU A 352 -13.87 20.22 -17.58
N PHE A 353 -13.81 20.81 -16.39
CA PHE A 353 -12.55 21.14 -15.72
C PHE A 353 -11.68 19.91 -15.51
N VAL A 354 -12.24 18.83 -14.93
CA VAL A 354 -11.50 17.60 -14.68
C VAL A 354 -11.11 16.92 -15.99
N ALA A 355 -11.98 16.91 -17.00
CA ALA A 355 -11.69 16.34 -18.31
C ALA A 355 -10.54 17.11 -19.02
N ILE A 356 -10.59 18.44 -19.04
CA ILE A 356 -9.53 19.27 -19.62
C ILE A 356 -8.22 19.08 -18.85
N ALA A 357 -8.26 19.06 -17.52
CA ALA A 357 -7.10 18.81 -16.69
C ALA A 357 -6.50 17.41 -16.97
N THR A 358 -7.35 16.40 -17.17
CA THR A 358 -6.93 15.04 -17.54
C THR A 358 -6.23 15.01 -18.89
N ILE A 359 -6.85 15.60 -19.91
CA ILE A 359 -6.27 15.68 -21.27
C ILE A 359 -4.94 16.45 -21.21
N GLY A 360 -4.91 17.60 -20.53
CA GLY A 360 -3.70 18.40 -20.37
C GLY A 360 -2.59 17.63 -19.69
N TRP A 361 -2.90 16.88 -18.62
CA TRP A 361 -1.90 16.08 -17.92
C TRP A 361 -1.30 14.99 -18.84
N PHE A 362 -2.14 14.21 -19.56
CA PHE A 362 -1.65 13.17 -20.48
C PHE A 362 -0.93 13.72 -21.71
N SER A 363 -1.22 14.96 -22.11
CA SER A 363 -0.49 15.63 -23.20
C SER A 363 0.92 16.07 -22.79
N LEU A 364 1.12 16.40 -21.49
CA LEU A 364 2.38 16.91 -20.97
C LEU A 364 3.25 15.81 -20.31
N ASN A 365 2.65 14.70 -19.89
CA ASN A 365 3.33 13.68 -19.11
C ASN A 365 3.19 12.31 -19.77
N LYS A 366 4.30 11.57 -19.83
CA LYS A 366 4.27 10.16 -20.24
C LYS A 366 3.85 9.30 -19.04
N PRO A 367 2.85 8.40 -19.21
CA PRO A 367 2.54 7.41 -18.20
C PRO A 367 3.72 6.46 -18.00
N GLN A 368 4.38 6.55 -16.86
CA GLN A 368 5.54 5.71 -16.53
C GLN A 368 5.66 5.53 -15.03
N ILE A 369 6.29 4.44 -14.61
CA ILE A 369 6.71 4.22 -13.24
C ILE A 369 8.16 4.64 -13.09
N VAL A 370 8.43 5.43 -12.06
CA VAL A 370 9.72 6.07 -11.86
C VAL A 370 10.53 5.36 -10.80
N ILE A 371 11.75 4.93 -11.17
CA ILE A 371 12.75 4.44 -10.23
C ILE A 371 13.66 5.60 -9.86
N GLN A 372 13.57 6.04 -8.62
CA GLN A 372 14.32 7.20 -8.15
C GLN A 372 15.76 6.81 -7.84
N HIS A 373 16.74 7.38 -8.56
CA HIS A 373 18.17 7.03 -8.42
C HIS A 373 18.75 7.36 -7.03
N TYR A 374 18.11 8.24 -6.27
CA TYR A 374 18.51 8.53 -4.90
C TYR A 374 17.97 7.50 -3.88
N GLU A 375 17.00 6.66 -4.28
CA GLU A 375 16.43 5.58 -3.47
C GLU A 375 16.92 4.19 -3.89
N TYR A 376 17.33 4.04 -5.14
CA TYR A 376 17.76 2.76 -5.69
C TYR A 376 19.18 2.84 -6.29
N PRO A 377 20.04 1.83 -6.09
CA PRO A 377 21.43 1.84 -6.55
C PRO A 377 21.55 1.51 -8.05
N VAL A 378 20.81 2.22 -8.91
CA VAL A 378 20.67 1.91 -10.34
C VAL A 378 22.02 1.85 -11.04
N LYS A 379 22.84 2.90 -10.92
CA LYS A 379 24.14 2.98 -11.57
C LYS A 379 25.19 2.06 -10.95
N ALA A 380 25.14 1.86 -9.64
CA ALA A 380 26.03 0.90 -8.98
C ALA A 380 25.76 -0.53 -9.47
N ILE A 381 24.51 -0.89 -9.68
CA ILE A 381 24.12 -2.19 -10.25
C ILE A 381 24.50 -2.31 -11.72
N GLU A 382 24.36 -1.23 -12.50
CA GLU A 382 24.85 -1.18 -13.89
C GLU A 382 26.36 -1.38 -13.94
N PHE A 383 27.13 -0.74 -13.05
CA PHE A 383 28.57 -0.95 -12.92
C PHE A 383 28.92 -2.42 -12.69
N LEU A 384 28.21 -3.11 -11.78
CA LEU A 384 28.42 -4.54 -11.54
C LEU A 384 28.20 -5.38 -12.79
N LYS A 385 27.13 -5.10 -13.54
CA LYS A 385 26.78 -5.80 -14.79
C LYS A 385 27.83 -5.57 -15.89
N LEU A 386 28.19 -4.31 -16.14
CA LEU A 386 29.18 -3.94 -17.16
C LEU A 386 30.54 -4.61 -16.95
N ASN A 387 30.89 -4.80 -15.67
CA ASN A 387 32.16 -5.42 -15.30
C ASN A 387 32.04 -6.91 -14.98
N ASN A 388 30.85 -7.52 -15.16
CA ASN A 388 30.59 -8.94 -14.87
C ASN A 388 31.11 -9.34 -13.46
N ILE A 389 30.79 -8.52 -12.43
CA ILE A 389 31.18 -8.76 -11.05
C ILE A 389 30.09 -9.58 -10.38
N LYS A 390 30.47 -10.75 -9.86
CA LYS A 390 29.59 -11.72 -9.21
C LYS A 390 30.01 -11.90 -7.77
N GLY A 391 29.08 -12.23 -6.89
CA GLY A 391 29.32 -12.49 -5.47
C GLY A 391 28.16 -12.10 -4.59
N ASN A 392 28.37 -12.21 -3.28
CA ASN A 392 27.40 -11.89 -2.26
C ASN A 392 27.35 -10.38 -2.00
N ILE A 393 26.16 -9.79 -2.07
CA ILE A 393 25.98 -8.34 -2.01
C ILE A 393 25.32 -7.93 -0.69
N LEU A 394 25.94 -6.98 -0.01
CA LEU A 394 25.37 -6.22 1.08
C LEU A 394 24.88 -4.86 0.57
N VAL A 395 23.57 -4.61 0.70
CA VAL A 395 22.93 -3.30 0.50
C VAL A 395 21.98 -3.02 1.66
N ASP A 396 21.48 -1.79 1.80
CA ASP A 396 20.39 -1.51 2.75
C ASP A 396 19.17 -2.41 2.43
N PHE A 397 18.49 -2.90 3.47
CA PHE A 397 17.38 -3.84 3.31
C PHE A 397 16.27 -3.32 2.38
N GLN A 398 16.02 -2.01 2.34
CA GLN A 398 15.07 -1.38 1.42
C GLN A 398 15.46 -1.55 -0.05
N GLU A 399 16.76 -1.63 -0.34
CA GLU A 399 17.30 -1.75 -1.70
C GLU A 399 17.52 -3.20 -2.13
N GLY A 400 17.42 -4.14 -1.18
CA GLY A 400 17.73 -5.55 -1.39
C GLY A 400 16.87 -6.20 -2.47
N SER A 401 15.55 -6.01 -2.42
CA SER A 401 14.62 -6.59 -3.40
C SER A 401 14.91 -6.11 -4.83
N TYR A 402 15.22 -4.81 -5.01
CA TYR A 402 15.63 -4.25 -6.30
C TYR A 402 16.93 -4.88 -6.78
N THR A 403 17.91 -5.00 -5.88
CA THR A 403 19.22 -5.58 -6.18
C THR A 403 19.09 -7.05 -6.61
N ALA A 404 18.32 -7.84 -5.88
CA ALA A 404 18.01 -9.22 -6.23
C ALA A 404 17.29 -9.31 -7.60
N TYR A 405 16.26 -8.48 -7.81
CA TYR A 405 15.52 -8.43 -9.06
C TYR A 405 16.42 -8.18 -10.28
N LYS A 406 17.45 -7.35 -10.10
CA LYS A 406 18.37 -6.96 -11.18
C LYS A 406 19.53 -7.94 -11.41
N LEU A 407 19.99 -8.65 -10.38
CA LEU A 407 21.27 -9.36 -10.40
C LEU A 407 21.17 -10.89 -10.20
N TYR A 408 20.06 -11.39 -9.67
CA TYR A 408 19.86 -12.83 -9.53
C TYR A 408 19.88 -13.55 -10.89
N PRO A 409 20.48 -14.74 -11.06
CA PRO A 409 21.12 -15.57 -10.03
C PRO A 409 22.63 -15.36 -9.86
N ASN A 410 23.25 -14.38 -10.52
CA ASN A 410 24.70 -14.17 -10.46
C ASN A 410 25.18 -13.63 -9.12
N ASN A 411 24.30 -12.92 -8.42
CA ASN A 411 24.56 -12.29 -7.13
C ASN A 411 23.40 -12.60 -6.19
N LEU A 412 23.73 -12.93 -4.93
CA LEU A 412 22.78 -13.11 -3.85
C LEU A 412 22.87 -11.92 -2.91
N ILE A 413 21.74 -11.55 -2.33
CA ILE A 413 21.66 -10.43 -1.39
C ILE A 413 21.79 -10.89 0.06
N ALA A 414 22.18 -9.98 0.96
CA ALA A 414 22.22 -10.27 2.38
C ALA A 414 20.82 -10.24 3.02
N MET A 415 19.99 -9.25 2.68
CA MET A 415 18.63 -9.10 3.20
C MET A 415 17.83 -8.12 2.32
N ASP A 416 16.49 -8.23 2.37
CA ASP A 416 15.57 -7.28 1.74
C ASP A 416 14.33 -6.98 2.60
N GLY A 417 13.34 -6.30 2.02
CA GLY A 417 12.12 -5.86 2.71
C GLY A 417 11.23 -6.97 3.25
N ARG A 418 11.48 -8.24 2.91
CA ARG A 418 10.77 -9.42 3.45
C ARG A 418 11.29 -9.83 4.84
N TYR A 419 11.84 -8.89 5.60
CA TYR A 419 12.55 -9.15 6.86
C TYR A 419 11.71 -9.92 7.90
N GLU A 420 10.38 -9.73 7.92
CA GLU A 420 9.46 -10.42 8.85
C GLU A 420 9.17 -11.86 8.44
N GLU A 421 9.29 -12.18 7.15
CA GLU A 421 8.86 -13.45 6.58
C GLU A 421 10.00 -14.43 6.38
N VAL A 422 11.18 -13.92 6.08
CA VAL A 422 12.31 -14.69 5.55
C VAL A 422 13.46 -14.76 6.53
N TYR A 423 13.75 -13.68 7.25
CA TYR A 423 15.00 -13.54 8.00
C TYR A 423 14.79 -13.64 9.51
N PRO A 424 15.80 -14.14 10.26
CA PRO A 424 15.78 -14.11 11.72
C PRO A 424 15.64 -12.70 12.29
N ASP A 425 14.98 -12.55 13.43
CA ASP A 425 14.65 -11.26 14.06
C ASP A 425 15.89 -10.38 14.33
N TYR A 426 17.06 -10.98 14.56
CA TYR A 426 18.30 -10.24 14.80
C TYR A 426 18.87 -9.56 13.54
N MET A 427 18.42 -9.92 12.34
CA MET A 427 18.98 -9.43 11.08
C MET A 427 18.71 -7.93 10.89
N LEU A 428 17.47 -7.48 11.04
CA LEU A 428 17.13 -6.06 10.85
C LEU A 428 17.85 -5.13 11.83
N PRO A 429 17.94 -5.43 13.16
CA PRO A 429 18.79 -4.69 14.08
C PRO A 429 20.27 -4.66 13.67
N LEU A 430 20.80 -5.79 13.19
CA LEU A 430 22.19 -5.89 12.75
C LEU A 430 22.48 -4.99 11.51
N PHE A 431 21.56 -4.95 10.55
CA PHE A 431 21.63 -4.06 9.39
C PHE A 431 21.57 -2.59 9.78
N ASN A 432 20.63 -2.21 10.66
CA ASN A 432 20.52 -0.84 11.16
C ASN A 432 21.77 -0.42 11.93
N ASN A 433 22.37 -1.34 12.69
CA ASN A 433 23.61 -1.06 13.39
C ASN A 433 24.73 -0.73 12.39
N PHE A 434 24.91 -1.50 11.32
CA PHE A 434 25.92 -1.24 10.32
C PHE A 434 25.66 0.06 9.53
N PHE A 435 24.48 0.20 8.94
CA PHE A 435 24.19 1.33 8.06
C PHE A 435 23.98 2.65 8.80
N MET A 436 23.30 2.64 9.94
CA MET A 436 22.95 3.84 10.71
C MET A 436 23.83 4.04 11.96
N GLN A 437 24.68 3.05 12.27
CA GLN A 437 25.47 2.98 13.51
C GLN A 437 24.61 3.24 14.76
N ALA A 438 23.51 2.51 14.84
CA ALA A 438 22.57 2.58 15.96
C ALA A 438 22.99 1.75 17.18
N GLY A 439 24.23 1.16 17.18
CA GLY A 439 24.72 0.28 18.24
C GLY A 439 26.24 0.27 18.38
N GLU A 440 26.74 -0.53 19.34
CA GLU A 440 28.15 -0.51 19.78
C GLU A 440 29.15 -1.22 18.83
N LYS A 441 28.69 -2.13 17.96
CA LYS A 441 29.57 -2.96 17.09
C LYS A 441 29.10 -2.92 15.62
N PRO A 442 29.41 -1.84 14.88
CA PRO A 442 28.97 -1.70 13.50
C PRO A 442 29.58 -2.74 12.53
N ASN A 443 30.73 -3.31 12.86
CA ASN A 443 31.43 -4.30 12.05
C ASN A 443 30.87 -5.74 12.17
N LEU A 444 30.02 -6.01 13.14
CA LEU A 444 29.51 -7.36 13.42
C LEU A 444 28.81 -8.00 12.19
N LEU A 445 28.14 -7.18 11.38
CA LEU A 445 27.52 -7.64 10.14
C LEU A 445 28.55 -8.20 9.15
N LEU A 446 29.65 -7.45 8.93
CA LEU A 446 30.72 -7.83 8.01
C LEU A 446 31.50 -9.03 8.51
N GLU A 447 31.78 -9.10 9.81
CA GLU A 447 32.44 -10.25 10.44
C GLU A 447 31.63 -11.53 10.28
N LYS A 448 30.30 -11.43 10.45
CA LYS A 448 29.40 -12.58 10.42
C LYS A 448 29.14 -13.11 9.00
N PHE A 449 28.95 -12.22 8.03
CA PHE A 449 28.45 -12.61 6.70
C PHE A 449 29.44 -12.39 5.55
N ARG A 450 30.49 -11.63 5.75
CA ARG A 450 31.61 -11.40 4.78
C ARG A 450 31.12 -11.19 3.36
N PRO A 451 30.39 -10.09 3.04
CA PRO A 451 29.93 -9.81 1.70
C PRO A 451 31.12 -9.56 0.76
N ASP A 452 31.02 -10.02 -0.50
CA ASP A 452 32.00 -9.76 -1.55
C ASP A 452 31.87 -8.33 -2.10
N ILE A 453 30.66 -7.79 -2.06
CA ILE A 453 30.28 -6.51 -2.65
C ILE A 453 29.44 -5.75 -1.62
N ILE A 454 29.76 -4.47 -1.41
CA ILE A 454 28.99 -3.60 -0.52
C ILE A 454 28.59 -2.34 -1.27
N VAL A 455 27.27 -2.04 -1.30
CA VAL A 455 26.75 -0.83 -1.90
C VAL A 455 26.13 0.03 -0.81
N VAL A 456 26.62 1.26 -0.65
CA VAL A 456 26.24 2.15 0.46
C VAL A 456 25.68 3.45 -0.09
N ARG A 457 24.44 3.80 0.32
CA ARG A 457 23.82 5.08 0.00
C ARG A 457 24.58 6.23 0.66
N LYS A 458 24.65 7.38 -0.03
CA LYS A 458 25.41 8.57 0.43
C LYS A 458 25.04 9.02 1.84
N ARG A 459 23.78 8.90 2.24
CA ARG A 459 23.30 9.29 3.57
C ARG A 459 23.93 8.49 4.74
N PHE A 460 24.49 7.34 4.47
CA PHE A 460 25.13 6.49 5.48
C PHE A 460 26.62 6.80 5.60
N ASP A 461 26.97 8.03 6.02
CA ASP A 461 28.36 8.51 6.09
C ASP A 461 29.22 7.63 6.98
N LYS A 462 28.72 7.26 8.14
CA LYS A 462 29.47 6.45 9.11
C LYS A 462 29.83 5.05 8.58
N ALA A 463 28.93 4.40 7.85
CA ALA A 463 29.23 3.12 7.19
C ALA A 463 30.31 3.28 6.11
N LYS A 464 30.30 4.40 5.36
CA LYS A 464 31.34 4.72 4.37
C LYS A 464 32.69 5.01 5.04
N ASP A 465 32.70 5.75 6.16
CA ASP A 465 33.93 6.07 6.89
C ASP A 465 34.57 4.81 7.46
N TYR A 466 33.74 3.89 7.99
CA TYR A 466 34.21 2.57 8.41
C TYR A 466 34.84 1.79 7.25
N LEU A 467 34.15 1.67 6.11
CA LEU A 467 34.64 0.93 4.94
C LEU A 467 35.89 1.57 4.29
N ASN A 468 36.07 2.88 4.39
CA ASN A 468 37.27 3.54 3.91
C ASN A 468 38.49 3.23 4.77
N GLN A 469 38.29 2.88 6.04
CA GLN A 469 39.36 2.48 6.98
C GLN A 469 39.62 0.96 6.95
N ASP A 470 38.60 0.17 6.56
CA ASP A 470 38.72 -1.29 6.47
C ASP A 470 39.65 -1.70 5.32
N LYS A 471 40.72 -2.43 5.68
CA LYS A 471 41.74 -2.88 4.70
C LYS A 471 41.21 -4.01 3.79
N SER A 472 40.11 -4.65 4.10
CA SER A 472 39.57 -5.77 3.32
C SER A 472 38.82 -5.30 2.07
N TYR A 473 38.26 -4.11 2.09
CA TYR A 473 37.45 -3.57 0.99
C TYR A 473 38.13 -2.40 0.29
N LYS A 474 37.85 -2.24 -1.01
CA LYS A 474 38.31 -1.10 -1.80
C LYS A 474 37.14 -0.47 -2.54
N LYS A 475 36.99 0.85 -2.43
CA LYS A 475 36.03 1.63 -3.21
C LYS A 475 36.43 1.60 -4.69
N VAL A 476 35.54 1.10 -5.54
CA VAL A 476 35.76 0.97 -6.99
C VAL A 476 34.83 1.84 -7.83
N TYR A 477 33.69 2.26 -7.26
CA TYR A 477 32.73 3.13 -7.91
C TYR A 477 32.10 4.12 -6.93
N LYS A 478 31.75 5.29 -7.42
CA LYS A 478 31.01 6.32 -6.68
C LYS A 478 30.24 7.19 -7.67
N ASP A 479 28.99 7.47 -7.34
CA ASP A 479 28.17 8.50 -8.00
C ASP A 479 27.63 9.53 -6.97
N ASN A 480 26.65 10.31 -7.36
CA ASN A 480 26.05 11.32 -6.49
C ASN A 480 25.24 10.73 -5.31
N HIS A 481 24.84 9.47 -5.39
CA HIS A 481 23.91 8.84 -4.45
C HIS A 481 24.49 7.61 -3.74
N TYR A 482 25.43 6.89 -4.39
CA TYR A 482 25.96 5.61 -3.91
C TYR A 482 27.47 5.51 -4.01
N SER A 483 28.04 4.68 -3.16
CA SER A 483 29.41 4.21 -3.23
C SER A 483 29.42 2.68 -3.26
N LEU A 484 30.28 2.08 -4.10
CA LEU A 484 30.43 0.63 -4.21
C LEU A 484 31.85 0.22 -3.79
N TYR A 485 31.92 -0.77 -2.94
CA TYR A 485 33.13 -1.36 -2.41
C TYR A 485 33.19 -2.84 -2.81
N LEU A 486 34.36 -3.33 -3.19
CA LEU A 486 34.63 -4.73 -3.45
C LEU A 486 35.61 -5.28 -2.45
N ASP A 487 35.42 -6.54 -2.07
CA ASP A 487 36.48 -7.32 -1.45
C ASP A 487 37.73 -7.34 -2.34
N LYS A 488 38.91 -7.32 -1.75
CA LYS A 488 40.18 -7.25 -2.50
C LYS A 488 40.39 -8.42 -3.46
N SER A 489 39.79 -9.58 -3.18
CA SER A 489 39.86 -10.76 -4.06
C SER A 489 39.16 -10.57 -5.40
N LEU A 490 38.21 -9.63 -5.48
CA LEU A 490 37.43 -9.33 -6.69
C LEU A 490 37.97 -8.15 -7.51
N LEU A 491 39.07 -7.54 -7.10
CA LEU A 491 39.59 -6.36 -7.78
C LEU A 491 40.11 -6.68 -9.18
N LYS A 492 39.81 -5.80 -10.14
CA LYS A 492 40.30 -5.81 -11.52
C LYS A 492 41.24 -4.63 -11.74
N LYS A 493 42.06 -4.71 -12.79
CA LYS A 493 42.96 -3.62 -13.18
C LYS A 493 42.17 -2.42 -13.69
N ASP A 494 41.15 -2.65 -14.50
CA ASP A 494 40.34 -1.61 -15.13
C ASP A 494 38.84 -1.91 -14.98
N TYR A 495 38.04 -0.85 -14.93
CA TYR A 495 36.60 -0.91 -14.82
C TYR A 495 35.92 -0.04 -15.88
N LYS A 496 34.92 -0.63 -16.55
CA LYS A 496 33.97 0.11 -17.39
C LYS A 496 33.03 0.92 -16.50
N GLN A 497 32.88 2.19 -16.82
CA GLN A 497 31.97 3.07 -16.10
C GLN A 497 30.59 3.09 -16.75
N PRO A 498 29.50 3.20 -15.99
CA PRO A 498 28.17 3.50 -16.53
C PRO A 498 28.18 4.81 -17.31
N THR A 499 27.46 4.87 -18.42
CA THR A 499 27.37 6.09 -19.24
C THR A 499 26.68 7.23 -18.50
N GLU A 500 27.19 8.47 -18.70
CA GLU A 500 26.64 9.66 -18.04
C GLU A 500 25.29 10.13 -18.62
N ASP A 501 24.92 9.66 -19.82
CA ASP A 501 23.81 10.15 -20.65
C ASP A 501 22.40 9.77 -20.19
N TYR A 502 22.20 9.48 -18.91
CA TYR A 502 20.86 9.30 -18.39
C TYR A 502 20.36 10.60 -17.76
N ASN A 503 19.19 11.05 -18.19
CA ASN A 503 18.38 12.03 -17.46
C ASN A 503 18.32 11.62 -15.99
N TYR A 504 19.06 12.31 -15.18
CA TYR A 504 19.66 11.95 -13.89
C TYR A 504 18.68 11.58 -12.79
N TYR A 505 17.36 11.65 -13.02
CA TYR A 505 16.42 11.58 -11.91
C TYR A 505 15.43 10.42 -11.97
N ASN A 506 15.11 9.89 -13.16
CA ASN A 506 14.01 8.95 -13.28
C ASN A 506 14.25 7.94 -14.41
N GLN A 507 14.65 6.73 -14.07
CA GLN A 507 14.66 5.62 -15.00
C GLN A 507 13.33 4.87 -14.91
N THR A 508 12.69 4.59 -16.04
CA THR A 508 11.48 3.76 -16.07
C THR A 508 11.82 2.31 -15.75
N MET A 509 10.87 1.53 -15.24
CA MET A 509 11.07 0.09 -15.01
C MET A 509 11.47 -0.65 -16.28
N PHE A 510 11.12 -0.14 -17.47
CA PHE A 510 11.37 -0.73 -18.79
C PHE A 510 12.70 -0.37 -19.43
N ASP A 511 13.33 0.75 -19.09
CA ASP A 511 14.64 1.10 -19.65
C ASP A 511 15.72 0.08 -19.27
N THR A 512 15.36 -0.83 -18.41
CA THR A 512 16.10 -2.03 -18.16
C THR A 512 15.46 -3.20 -18.93
N LYS A 513 15.83 -3.41 -20.17
CA LYS A 513 15.57 -4.67 -20.90
C LYS A 513 16.23 -5.82 -20.14
N LEU A 514 15.60 -6.26 -19.08
CA LEU A 514 16.05 -7.41 -18.32
C LEU A 514 15.66 -8.67 -19.09
N LYS A 515 16.62 -9.22 -19.82
CA LYS A 515 16.62 -10.66 -20.04
C LYS A 515 16.86 -11.30 -18.68
N PHE A 516 15.81 -11.66 -18.00
CA PHE A 516 15.94 -12.48 -16.80
C PHE A 516 16.66 -13.77 -17.18
N MET A 517 17.74 -14.07 -16.48
CA MET A 517 18.33 -15.39 -16.55
C MET A 517 17.31 -16.39 -15.99
N LYS A 518 17.18 -17.55 -16.65
CA LYS A 518 16.32 -18.65 -16.18
C LYS A 518 16.65 -18.95 -14.71
N ILE A 519 15.64 -18.97 -13.85
CA ILE A 519 15.79 -19.47 -12.48
C ILE A 519 16.24 -20.92 -12.62
N LYS A 520 17.44 -21.27 -12.15
CA LYS A 520 17.89 -22.66 -12.11
C LYS A 520 16.90 -23.46 -11.28
N LYS A 521 16.34 -24.55 -11.85
CA LYS A 521 15.59 -25.52 -11.04
C LYS A 521 16.51 -26.03 -9.94
N TYR A 522 16.21 -25.69 -8.70
CA TYR A 522 16.78 -26.42 -7.59
C TYR A 522 16.14 -27.81 -7.61
N LYS A 523 16.94 -28.84 -7.76
CA LYS A 523 16.53 -30.21 -7.45
C LYS A 523 16.24 -30.24 -5.95
N SER A 524 15.00 -30.55 -5.61
CA SER A 524 14.54 -30.86 -4.25
C SER A 524 15.40 -31.92 -3.60
#